data_431455de29b3f0e12c22479ebe78606d
#
_entry.id   431455de29b3f0e12c22479ebe78606d
#
_cell.length_a   1.000
_cell.length_b   1.000
_cell.length_c   1.000
_cell.angle_alpha   90.00
_cell.angle_beta   90.00
_cell.angle_gamma   90.00
#
_symmetry.space_group_name_H-M   'P 1'
#
loop_
_entity.id
_entity.type
_entity.pdbx_description
1 polymer ?
#
loop_
_entity_poly.entity_id
_entity_poly.type
_entity_poly.pdbx_seq_one_letter_code
_entity_poly.pdbx_strand_id
1 'polypeptide(L)'
;MFYKQLCDKFLRLTEQNSLLDNEITIRTHILKPGEAIGNPDRRDFPLLKGKEVMVQASFIERNGQAYTDTPSEFSGPLRDVVNFSLDDSRRKALFIASLNAVMKYLYPDITTVHCKNNEPEECAEEMMAYIKTLNPNSVGIIGLQPAILDAVVKIIGKENVTCVDRDEDNRDKIKYGVPIGWGDKEGMERVCKYSDLVLATGSSVTNGSLVDILNIARNHNSSLYFYGVTIAGTARLMGLNHLCFKAT
;
A
#
# COMPACT_ATOMS: atom_id res chain seq x y z
N MET A 1 18.84 -0.34 -5.87
CA MET A 1 18.94 1.15 -5.97
C MET A 1 17.79 1.85 -5.21
N PHE A 2 16.52 1.52 -5.41
CA PHE A 2 15.36 2.20 -4.79
C PHE A 2 15.40 2.21 -3.24
N TYR A 3 15.46 1.06 -2.58
CA TYR A 3 15.48 0.98 -1.11
C TYR A 3 16.67 1.71 -0.48
N LYS A 4 17.85 1.68 -1.14
CA LYS A 4 18.99 2.48 -0.67
C LYS A 4 18.66 3.98 -0.69
N GLN A 5 18.09 4.47 -1.78
CA GLN A 5 17.67 5.89 -1.87
C GLN A 5 16.60 6.24 -0.84
N LEU A 6 15.67 5.31 -0.57
CA LEU A 6 14.64 5.49 0.46
C LEU A 6 15.28 5.60 1.85
N CYS A 7 16.21 4.70 2.21
CA CYS A 7 16.94 4.77 3.48
C CYS A 7 17.76 6.06 3.60
N ASP A 8 18.51 6.44 2.56
CA ASP A 8 19.34 7.64 2.57
C ASP A 8 18.48 8.91 2.75
N LYS A 9 17.32 8.98 2.09
CA LYS A 9 16.41 10.12 2.26
C LYS A 9 15.77 10.14 3.64
N PHE A 10 15.35 8.99 4.16
CA PHE A 10 14.75 8.91 5.49
C PHE A 10 15.76 9.25 6.58
N LEU A 11 16.99 8.77 6.49
CA LEU A 11 18.07 9.13 7.41
C LEU A 11 18.29 10.65 7.42
N ARG A 12 18.47 11.26 6.25
CA ARG A 12 18.66 12.73 6.16
C ARG A 12 17.48 13.50 6.76
N LEU A 13 16.24 13.08 6.47
CA LEU A 13 15.05 13.71 7.01
C LEU A 13 15.02 13.65 8.54
N THR A 14 15.35 12.50 9.12
CA THR A 14 15.35 12.31 10.58
C THR A 14 16.51 13.05 11.26
N GLU A 15 17.70 13.11 10.64
CA GLU A 15 18.84 13.92 11.10
C GLU A 15 18.50 15.42 11.09
N GLN A 16 17.98 15.94 10.00
CA GLN A 16 17.61 17.36 9.86
C GLN A 16 16.58 17.83 10.89
N ASN A 17 15.74 16.90 11.38
CA ASN A 17 14.72 17.20 12.38
C ASN A 17 15.11 16.73 13.80
N SER A 18 16.36 16.25 14.01
CA SER A 18 16.87 15.77 15.31
C SER A 18 16.01 14.66 15.94
N LEU A 19 15.50 13.72 15.13
CA LEU A 19 14.57 12.69 15.55
C LEU A 19 15.22 11.34 15.88
N LEU A 20 16.50 11.12 15.56
CA LEU A 20 17.15 9.82 15.65
C LEU A 20 17.19 9.21 17.07
N ASP A 21 17.19 10.04 18.09
CA ASP A 21 17.27 9.63 19.50
C ASP A 21 15.90 9.41 20.14
N ASN A 22 14.81 9.75 19.43
CA ASN A 22 13.47 9.52 19.94
C ASN A 22 13.12 8.03 19.90
N GLU A 23 12.42 7.59 20.93
CA GLU A 23 11.93 6.21 21.02
C GLU A 23 10.82 5.96 20.01
N ILE A 24 10.87 4.78 19.39
CA ILE A 24 9.82 4.25 18.56
C ILE A 24 9.43 2.86 19.05
N THR A 25 8.14 2.58 19.08
CA THR A 25 7.63 1.27 19.44
C THR A 25 6.82 0.73 18.28
N ILE A 26 7.15 -0.49 17.84
CA ILE A 26 6.47 -1.18 16.76
C ILE A 26 5.85 -2.45 17.31
N ARG A 27 4.54 -2.61 17.13
CA ARG A 27 3.81 -3.77 17.60
C ARG A 27 3.08 -4.44 16.45
N THR A 28 2.96 -5.73 16.59
CA THR A 28 2.13 -6.53 15.71
C THR A 28 0.70 -6.49 16.20
N HIS A 29 -0.15 -5.81 15.48
CA HIS A 29 -1.58 -5.96 15.69
C HIS A 29 -2.06 -7.16 14.85
N ILE A 30 -2.18 -8.32 15.48
CA ILE A 30 -3.06 -9.38 14.96
C ILE A 30 -4.48 -8.88 15.25
N LEU A 31 -4.95 -8.01 14.38
CA LEU A 31 -6.29 -7.49 14.51
C LEU A 31 -7.26 -8.62 14.18
N LYS A 32 -8.14 -8.96 15.11
CA LYS A 32 -9.34 -9.72 14.75
C LYS A 32 -10.03 -8.96 13.61
N PRO A 33 -10.70 -9.65 12.68
CA PRO A 33 -11.30 -8.98 11.51
C PRO A 33 -12.08 -7.71 11.85
N GLY A 34 -12.88 -7.73 12.93
CA GLY A 34 -13.63 -6.55 13.38
C GLY A 34 -12.77 -5.40 13.96
N GLU A 35 -11.55 -5.68 14.41
CA GLU A 35 -10.61 -4.65 14.88
C GLU A 35 -9.81 -4.04 13.73
N ALA A 36 -9.55 -4.86 12.69
CA ALA A 36 -8.79 -4.46 11.51
C ALA A 36 -9.57 -3.51 10.62
N ILE A 37 -10.80 -3.86 10.28
CA ILE A 37 -11.63 -3.12 9.31
C ILE A 37 -12.97 -2.65 9.89
N GLY A 38 -13.23 -2.92 11.17
CA GLY A 38 -14.51 -2.61 11.78
C GLY A 38 -15.63 -3.54 11.30
N ASN A 39 -16.80 -2.98 11.02
CA ASN A 39 -17.96 -3.71 10.54
C ASN A 39 -18.45 -3.13 9.19
N PRO A 40 -17.74 -3.38 8.08
CA PRO A 40 -18.15 -2.91 6.77
C PRO A 40 -19.39 -3.67 6.28
N ASP A 41 -20.19 -3.04 5.42
CA ASP A 41 -21.29 -3.72 4.75
C ASP A 41 -20.80 -4.77 3.76
N ARG A 42 -19.69 -4.49 3.09
CA ARG A 42 -18.97 -5.43 2.20
C ARG A 42 -18.29 -6.53 3.00
N ARG A 43 -18.42 -7.80 2.58
CA ARG A 43 -17.93 -8.98 3.30
C ARG A 43 -16.75 -9.70 2.64
N ASP A 44 -16.28 -9.28 1.48
CA ASP A 44 -15.21 -9.94 0.72
C ASP A 44 -13.82 -9.29 0.86
N PHE A 45 -13.65 -8.35 1.81
CA PHE A 45 -12.34 -7.78 2.11
C PHE A 45 -11.35 -8.84 2.62
N PRO A 46 -10.08 -8.83 2.14
CA PRO A 46 -9.03 -9.74 2.61
C PRO A 46 -8.85 -9.71 4.14
N LEU A 47 -8.92 -8.53 4.76
CA LEU A 47 -8.83 -8.35 6.21
C LEU A 47 -9.90 -9.12 6.99
N LEU A 48 -11.10 -9.31 6.45
CA LEU A 48 -12.14 -10.12 7.09
C LEU A 48 -11.80 -11.60 7.13
N LYS A 49 -10.87 -12.06 6.26
CA LYS A 49 -10.40 -13.44 6.22
C LYS A 49 -9.27 -13.71 7.23
N GLY A 50 -8.73 -12.69 7.88
CA GLY A 50 -7.67 -12.80 8.90
C GLY A 50 -6.32 -13.28 8.37
N LYS A 51 -6.06 -13.22 7.06
CA LYS A 51 -4.80 -13.63 6.43
C LYS A 51 -3.76 -12.51 6.39
N GLU A 52 -4.19 -11.27 6.40
CA GLU A 52 -3.29 -10.12 6.40
C GLU A 52 -2.97 -9.69 7.82
N VAL A 53 -1.70 -9.40 8.05
CA VAL A 53 -1.18 -8.92 9.33
C VAL A 53 -0.67 -7.50 9.15
N MET A 54 -0.91 -6.68 10.14
CA MET A 54 -0.46 -5.31 10.16
C MET A 54 0.46 -5.06 11.35
N VAL A 55 1.58 -4.40 11.10
CA VAL A 55 2.42 -3.84 12.15
C VAL A 55 2.12 -2.34 12.27
N GLN A 56 2.11 -1.85 13.50
CA GLN A 56 1.93 -0.42 13.79
C GLN A 56 3.13 0.11 14.57
N ALA A 57 3.75 1.12 14.02
CA ALA A 57 4.74 1.94 14.72
C ALA A 57 4.04 3.13 15.40
N SER A 58 4.44 3.40 16.64
CA SER A 58 4.03 4.59 17.40
C SER A 58 5.26 5.46 17.64
N PHE A 59 5.19 6.73 17.24
CA PHE A 59 6.25 7.71 17.30
C PHE A 59 5.67 9.09 17.68
N ILE A 60 6.03 9.62 18.85
CA ILE A 60 5.59 10.95 19.35
C ILE A 60 4.08 11.16 19.10
N GLU A 61 3.24 10.30 19.68
CA GLU A 61 1.76 10.34 19.58
C GLU A 61 1.20 10.20 18.13
N ARG A 62 2.02 9.77 17.19
CA ARG A 62 1.61 9.47 15.81
C ARG A 62 1.82 7.99 15.51
N ASN A 63 0.90 7.45 14.72
CA ASN A 63 0.93 6.05 14.31
C ASN A 63 1.18 5.94 12.79
N GLY A 64 1.94 4.89 12.45
CA GLY A 64 2.14 4.50 11.05
C GLY A 64 2.00 3.00 10.91
N GLN A 65 1.24 2.55 9.93
CA GLN A 65 0.95 1.14 9.71
C GLN A 65 1.59 0.62 8.43
N ALA A 66 1.91 -0.68 8.44
CA ALA A 66 2.38 -1.41 7.26
C ALA A 66 1.83 -2.83 7.26
N TYR A 67 1.33 -3.29 6.11
CA TYR A 67 0.96 -4.69 5.90
C TYR A 67 2.18 -5.55 5.64
N THR A 68 2.16 -6.77 6.19
CA THR A 68 3.24 -7.75 6.03
C THR A 68 2.72 -9.18 6.26
N ASP A 69 3.38 -10.14 5.63
CA ASP A 69 3.25 -11.58 5.88
C ASP A 69 4.23 -12.09 6.95
N THR A 70 5.17 -11.25 7.36
CA THR A 70 6.23 -11.57 8.32
C THR A 70 6.25 -10.57 9.49
N PRO A 71 5.22 -10.59 10.35
CA PRO A 71 5.09 -9.63 11.45
C PRO A 71 6.22 -9.78 12.47
N SER A 72 6.65 -8.67 13.03
CA SER A 72 7.61 -8.63 14.14
C SER A 72 7.45 -7.33 14.93
N GLU A 73 8.06 -7.30 16.12
CA GLU A 73 8.00 -6.17 17.03
C GLU A 73 9.39 -5.57 17.23
N PHE A 74 9.43 -4.31 17.59
CA PHE A 74 10.64 -3.57 17.94
C PHE A 74 10.31 -2.46 18.93
N SER A 75 11.24 -2.16 19.84
CA SER A 75 11.19 -0.98 20.70
C SER A 75 12.62 -0.48 20.94
N GLY A 76 12.85 0.79 20.71
CA GLY A 76 14.18 1.41 20.85
C GLY A 76 14.27 2.73 20.10
N PRO A 77 15.46 3.34 20.04
CA PRO A 77 15.65 4.61 19.36
C PRO A 77 15.46 4.47 17.83
N LEU A 78 14.88 5.50 17.20
CA LEU A 78 14.59 5.53 15.77
C LEU A 78 15.85 5.26 14.91
N ARG A 79 17.04 5.67 15.38
CA ARG A 79 18.32 5.41 14.69
C ARG A 79 18.53 3.95 14.35
N ASP A 80 18.10 3.03 15.21
CA ASP A 80 18.28 1.60 14.99
C ASP A 80 17.45 1.12 13.81
N VAL A 81 16.19 1.59 13.71
CA VAL A 81 15.28 1.24 12.60
C VAL A 81 15.78 1.84 11.28
N VAL A 82 16.23 3.08 11.29
CA VAL A 82 16.73 3.76 10.07
C VAL A 82 17.95 3.04 9.49
N ASN A 83 18.73 2.38 10.33
CA ASN A 83 19.93 1.61 9.94
C ASN A 83 19.65 0.13 9.62
N PHE A 84 18.39 -0.33 9.62
CA PHE A 84 18.06 -1.69 9.23
C PHE A 84 18.49 -1.97 7.78
N SER A 85 19.12 -3.14 7.58
CA SER A 85 19.24 -3.70 6.24
C SER A 85 17.85 -4.15 5.76
N LEU A 86 17.39 -3.67 4.61
CA LEU A 86 16.08 -3.98 4.06
C LEU A 86 16.10 -5.20 3.13
N ASP A 87 16.82 -6.25 3.54
CA ASP A 87 17.02 -7.47 2.74
C ASP A 87 15.81 -8.43 2.84
N ASP A 88 15.07 -8.39 3.94
CA ASP A 88 13.92 -9.23 4.18
C ASP A 88 12.62 -8.45 4.41
N SER A 89 11.47 -9.10 4.23
CA SER A 89 10.14 -8.48 4.37
C SER A 89 9.85 -8.01 5.80
N ARG A 90 10.40 -8.70 6.82
CA ARG A 90 10.24 -8.34 8.23
C ARG A 90 10.82 -6.96 8.52
N ARG A 91 12.12 -6.76 8.17
CA ARG A 91 12.79 -5.47 8.39
C ARG A 91 12.19 -4.35 7.55
N LYS A 92 11.78 -4.67 6.30
CA LYS A 92 11.02 -3.72 5.48
C LYS A 92 9.75 -3.27 6.17
N ALA A 93 8.96 -4.20 6.73
CA ALA A 93 7.70 -3.85 7.39
C ALA A 93 7.91 -2.93 8.61
N LEU A 94 8.91 -3.25 9.47
CA LEU A 94 9.28 -2.40 10.60
C LEU A 94 9.72 -1.00 10.15
N PHE A 95 10.60 -0.94 9.16
CA PHE A 95 11.11 0.31 8.59
C PHE A 95 9.97 1.15 7.98
N ILE A 96 9.09 0.54 7.19
CA ILE A 96 7.99 1.24 6.51
C ILE A 96 6.95 1.74 7.51
N ALA A 97 6.58 0.94 8.51
CA ALA A 97 5.69 1.42 9.58
C ALA A 97 6.29 2.62 10.33
N SER A 98 7.60 2.57 10.63
CA SER A 98 8.32 3.66 11.28
C SER A 98 8.40 4.91 10.39
N LEU A 99 8.72 4.73 9.11
CA LEU A 99 8.69 5.81 8.13
C LEU A 99 7.31 6.48 8.09
N ASN A 100 6.23 5.69 8.04
CA ASN A 100 4.86 6.21 8.04
C ASN A 100 4.57 7.02 9.31
N ALA A 101 4.93 6.53 10.50
CA ALA A 101 4.71 7.24 11.77
C ALA A 101 5.49 8.57 11.85
N VAL A 102 6.77 8.57 11.44
CA VAL A 102 7.60 9.77 11.39
C VAL A 102 7.08 10.76 10.35
N MET A 103 6.67 10.26 9.17
CA MET A 103 6.09 11.13 8.14
C MET A 103 4.77 11.74 8.59
N LYS A 104 3.93 11.00 9.33
CA LYS A 104 2.70 11.56 9.95
C LYS A 104 3.01 12.63 10.98
N TYR A 105 4.09 12.48 11.73
CA TYR A 105 4.55 13.49 12.69
C TYR A 105 4.99 14.78 11.98
N LEU A 106 5.79 14.65 10.93
CA LEU A 106 6.32 15.80 10.18
C LEU A 106 5.30 16.42 9.22
N TYR A 107 4.40 15.62 8.68
CA TYR A 107 3.39 16.03 7.69
C TYR A 107 2.01 15.50 8.13
N PRO A 108 1.28 16.23 8.98
CA PRO A 108 0.00 15.77 9.55
C PRO A 108 -1.10 15.48 8.52
N ASP A 109 -0.94 15.97 7.29
CA ASP A 109 -1.88 15.79 6.18
C ASP A 109 -1.84 14.40 5.55
N ILE A 110 -0.76 13.61 5.75
CA ILE A 110 -0.71 12.27 5.18
C ILE A 110 -1.54 11.27 5.99
N THR A 111 -2.01 10.22 5.31
CA THR A 111 -2.85 9.16 5.88
C THR A 111 -2.02 7.89 6.07
N THR A 112 -1.80 7.47 7.32
CA THR A 112 -0.87 6.36 7.65
C THR A 112 -1.50 5.26 8.49
N VAL A 113 -2.77 5.41 8.87
CA VAL A 113 -3.55 4.43 9.63
C VAL A 113 -4.76 4.00 8.81
N HIS A 114 -4.98 2.70 8.69
CA HIS A 114 -5.98 2.09 7.82
C HIS A 114 -7.41 2.57 8.13
N CYS A 115 -8.18 2.80 7.07
CA CYS A 115 -9.60 3.13 7.13
C CYS A 115 -10.46 1.95 7.63
N LYS A 116 -11.63 2.23 8.22
CA LYS A 116 -12.53 1.26 8.86
C LYS A 116 -13.96 1.38 8.36
N ASN A 117 -14.76 0.36 8.66
CA ASN A 117 -16.17 0.32 8.34
C ASN A 117 -16.42 0.50 6.83
N ASN A 118 -17.19 1.49 6.43
CA ASN A 118 -17.47 1.78 5.01
C ASN A 118 -16.48 2.77 4.38
N GLU A 119 -15.49 3.26 5.13
CA GLU A 119 -14.47 4.16 4.59
C GLU A 119 -13.68 3.60 3.38
N PRO A 120 -13.41 2.27 3.25
CA PRO A 120 -12.81 1.72 2.03
C PRO A 120 -13.67 1.92 0.78
N GLU A 121 -15.01 1.84 0.90
CA GLU A 121 -15.94 2.13 -0.20
C GLU A 121 -15.91 3.62 -0.56
N GLU A 122 -16.02 4.49 0.45
CA GLU A 122 -15.96 5.93 0.25
C GLU A 122 -14.61 6.36 -0.35
N CYS A 123 -13.51 5.73 0.07
CA CYS A 123 -12.18 5.95 -0.51
C CYS A 123 -12.14 5.55 -2.00
N ALA A 124 -12.76 4.40 -2.35
CA ALA A 124 -12.86 3.96 -3.73
C ALA A 124 -13.71 4.92 -4.59
N GLU A 125 -14.78 5.48 -4.05
CA GLU A 125 -15.60 6.49 -4.74
C GLU A 125 -14.81 7.78 -5.02
N GLU A 126 -14.09 8.31 -4.03
CA GLU A 126 -13.23 9.49 -4.22
C GLU A 126 -12.08 9.22 -5.20
N MET A 127 -11.48 8.02 -5.12
CA MET A 127 -10.46 7.58 -6.08
C MET A 127 -11.02 7.56 -7.50
N MET A 128 -12.24 7.07 -7.68
CA MET A 128 -12.88 7.04 -9.00
C MET A 128 -13.24 8.44 -9.50
N ALA A 129 -13.63 9.36 -8.62
CA ALA A 129 -13.84 10.76 -8.99
C ALA A 129 -12.55 11.38 -9.55
N TYR A 130 -11.41 11.10 -8.91
CA TYR A 130 -10.10 11.53 -9.40
C TYR A 130 -9.71 10.85 -10.72
N ILE A 131 -9.85 9.52 -10.82
CA ILE A 131 -9.48 8.74 -12.03
C ILE A 131 -10.29 9.19 -13.26
N LYS A 132 -11.56 9.54 -13.08
CA LYS A 132 -12.38 10.12 -14.17
C LYS A 132 -11.76 11.37 -14.77
N THR A 133 -11.07 12.19 -13.99
CA THR A 133 -10.39 13.39 -14.51
C THR A 133 -9.19 13.06 -15.39
N LEU A 134 -8.60 11.86 -15.21
CA LEU A 134 -7.49 11.37 -16.03
C LEU A 134 -7.96 10.71 -17.32
N ASN A 135 -9.25 10.37 -17.42
CA ASN A 135 -9.94 9.79 -18.58
C ASN A 135 -9.19 8.58 -19.22
N PRO A 136 -8.81 7.55 -18.45
CA PRO A 136 -8.15 6.37 -19.03
C PRO A 136 -9.16 5.51 -19.80
N ASN A 137 -8.72 4.89 -20.92
CA ASN A 137 -9.54 3.92 -21.63
C ASN A 137 -9.49 2.53 -20.99
N SER A 138 -8.41 2.23 -20.27
CA SER A 138 -8.18 0.95 -19.62
C SER A 138 -7.48 1.11 -18.28
N VAL A 139 -7.85 0.27 -17.30
CA VAL A 139 -7.29 0.30 -15.94
C VAL A 139 -6.79 -1.08 -15.54
N GLY A 140 -5.55 -1.11 -15.07
CA GLY A 140 -4.92 -2.29 -14.49
C GLY A 140 -4.87 -2.21 -12.97
N ILE A 141 -5.06 -3.34 -12.29
CA ILE A 141 -4.96 -3.44 -10.83
C ILE A 141 -3.93 -4.50 -10.46
N ILE A 142 -2.92 -4.11 -9.69
CA ILE A 142 -1.91 -5.00 -9.12
C ILE A 142 -2.14 -5.08 -7.60
N GLY A 143 -2.65 -6.23 -7.14
CA GLY A 143 -3.18 -6.45 -5.79
C GLY A 143 -4.69 -6.19 -5.73
N LEU A 144 -5.47 -7.20 -5.37
CA LEU A 144 -6.93 -7.11 -5.35
C LEU A 144 -7.43 -6.37 -4.11
N GLN A 145 -8.04 -5.21 -4.30
CA GLN A 145 -8.87 -4.55 -3.30
C GLN A 145 -10.32 -4.51 -3.84
N PRO A 146 -11.25 -5.23 -3.19
CA PRO A 146 -12.60 -5.44 -3.74
C PRO A 146 -13.39 -4.16 -4.03
N ALA A 147 -13.34 -3.16 -3.14
CA ALA A 147 -14.05 -1.91 -3.35
C ALA A 147 -13.49 -1.12 -4.54
N ILE A 148 -12.16 -1.11 -4.71
CA ILE A 148 -11.49 -0.47 -5.85
C ILE A 148 -11.85 -1.18 -7.15
N LEU A 149 -11.75 -2.52 -7.20
CA LEU A 149 -12.08 -3.27 -8.41
C LEU A 149 -13.54 -3.06 -8.83
N ASP A 150 -14.48 -3.16 -7.88
CA ASP A 150 -15.91 -2.94 -8.13
C ASP A 150 -16.17 -1.51 -8.67
N ALA A 151 -15.57 -0.50 -8.04
CA ALA A 151 -15.72 0.89 -8.45
C ALA A 151 -15.12 1.17 -9.84
N VAL A 152 -13.94 0.60 -10.15
CA VAL A 152 -13.32 0.70 -11.48
C VAL A 152 -14.20 0.06 -12.54
N VAL A 153 -14.70 -1.16 -12.29
CA VAL A 153 -15.57 -1.88 -13.25
C VAL A 153 -16.84 -1.10 -13.56
N LYS A 154 -17.46 -0.46 -12.56
CA LYS A 154 -18.65 0.36 -12.75
C LYS A 154 -18.44 1.57 -13.66
N ILE A 155 -17.22 2.08 -13.76
CA ILE A 155 -16.90 3.31 -14.48
C ILE A 155 -16.27 3.02 -15.84
N ILE A 156 -15.33 2.08 -15.90
CA ILE A 156 -14.53 1.79 -17.09
C ILE A 156 -15.14 0.66 -17.93
N GLY A 157 -15.98 -0.20 -17.33
CA GLY A 157 -16.45 -1.44 -17.95
C GLY A 157 -15.47 -2.58 -17.72
N LYS A 158 -16.00 -3.76 -17.38
CA LYS A 158 -15.19 -4.95 -17.03
C LYS A 158 -14.24 -5.41 -18.12
N GLU A 159 -14.59 -5.17 -19.40
CA GLU A 159 -13.81 -5.52 -20.58
C GLU A 159 -12.52 -4.70 -20.73
N ASN A 160 -12.45 -3.55 -20.06
CA ASN A 160 -11.31 -2.64 -20.07
C ASN A 160 -10.52 -2.67 -18.76
N VAL A 161 -10.79 -3.68 -17.90
CA VAL A 161 -10.12 -3.83 -16.60
C VAL A 161 -9.34 -5.14 -16.56
N THR A 162 -8.09 -5.06 -16.12
CA THR A 162 -7.24 -6.21 -15.81
C THR A 162 -6.88 -6.20 -14.35
N CYS A 163 -6.86 -7.38 -13.71
CA CYS A 163 -6.50 -7.49 -12.28
C CYS A 163 -5.61 -8.71 -12.05
N VAL A 164 -4.56 -8.53 -11.25
CA VAL A 164 -3.70 -9.61 -10.77
C VAL A 164 -3.53 -9.53 -9.27
N ASP A 165 -3.39 -10.68 -8.61
CA ASP A 165 -3.22 -10.78 -7.17
C ASP A 165 -2.25 -11.90 -6.80
N ARG A 166 -1.63 -11.83 -5.61
CA ARG A 166 -0.71 -12.85 -5.08
C ARG A 166 -1.35 -13.74 -4.01
N ASP A 167 -2.60 -13.51 -3.64
CA ASP A 167 -3.35 -14.44 -2.81
C ASP A 167 -3.84 -15.59 -3.67
N GLU A 168 -3.38 -16.82 -3.36
CA GLU A 168 -3.79 -18.05 -4.03
C GLU A 168 -5.31 -18.26 -4.02
N ASP A 169 -6.02 -17.75 -3.02
CA ASP A 169 -7.48 -17.83 -2.97
C ASP A 169 -8.17 -16.97 -4.04
N ASN A 170 -7.49 -16.01 -4.61
CA ASN A 170 -8.02 -15.15 -5.66
C ASN A 170 -7.64 -15.64 -7.06
N ARG A 171 -6.63 -16.51 -7.17
CA ARG A 171 -6.10 -17.00 -8.44
C ARG A 171 -7.19 -17.68 -9.28
N ASP A 172 -7.26 -17.31 -10.55
CA ASP A 172 -8.19 -17.82 -11.56
C ASP A 172 -9.69 -17.67 -11.20
N LYS A 173 -10.01 -16.85 -10.18
CA LYS A 173 -11.40 -16.52 -9.85
C LYS A 173 -11.88 -15.31 -10.64
N ILE A 174 -13.19 -15.23 -10.80
CA ILE A 174 -13.85 -14.05 -11.40
C ILE A 174 -14.41 -13.20 -10.27
N LYS A 175 -14.03 -11.92 -10.23
CA LYS A 175 -14.54 -10.91 -9.29
C LYS A 175 -15.11 -9.73 -10.08
N TYR A 176 -16.36 -9.36 -9.80
CA TYR A 176 -17.06 -8.28 -10.52
C TYR A 176 -17.02 -8.42 -12.05
N GLY A 177 -16.97 -9.67 -12.54
CA GLY A 177 -16.88 -9.98 -13.95
C GLY A 177 -15.47 -9.89 -14.55
N VAL A 178 -14.44 -9.62 -13.75
CA VAL A 178 -13.02 -9.58 -14.16
C VAL A 178 -12.30 -10.86 -13.69
N PRO A 179 -11.62 -11.60 -14.58
CA PRO A 179 -10.74 -12.69 -14.19
C PRO A 179 -9.53 -12.18 -13.41
N ILE A 180 -9.23 -12.80 -12.27
CA ILE A 180 -8.08 -12.43 -11.44
C ILE A 180 -6.89 -13.32 -11.84
N GLY A 181 -5.90 -12.71 -12.49
CA GLY A 181 -4.67 -13.38 -12.87
C GLY A 181 -3.67 -13.51 -11.71
N TRP A 182 -2.61 -14.29 -11.92
CA TRP A 182 -1.54 -14.42 -10.95
C TRP A 182 -0.63 -13.18 -10.95
N GLY A 183 -0.28 -12.67 -9.76
CA GLY A 183 0.46 -11.43 -9.55
C GLY A 183 2.00 -11.60 -9.56
N ASP A 184 2.52 -12.53 -10.36
CA ASP A 184 3.95 -12.63 -10.64
C ASP A 184 4.42 -11.54 -11.63
N LYS A 185 5.69 -11.62 -12.01
CA LYS A 185 6.28 -10.63 -12.91
C LYS A 185 5.58 -10.60 -14.28
N GLU A 186 5.26 -11.77 -14.84
CA GLU A 186 4.56 -11.88 -16.12
C GLU A 186 3.13 -11.32 -16.03
N GLY A 187 2.43 -11.61 -14.94
CA GLY A 187 1.11 -11.03 -14.67
C GLY A 187 1.16 -9.50 -14.57
N MET A 188 2.13 -8.96 -13.84
CA MET A 188 2.32 -7.51 -13.73
C MET A 188 2.69 -6.86 -15.08
N GLU A 189 3.53 -7.51 -15.89
CA GLU A 189 3.86 -7.04 -17.25
C GLU A 189 2.61 -6.98 -18.13
N ARG A 190 1.76 -8.02 -18.06
CA ARG A 190 0.50 -8.05 -18.81
C ARG A 190 -0.42 -6.91 -18.39
N VAL A 191 -0.58 -6.67 -17.06
CA VAL A 191 -1.38 -5.55 -16.55
C VAL A 191 -0.86 -4.22 -17.11
N CYS A 192 0.43 -3.93 -16.97
CA CYS A 192 0.99 -2.67 -17.44
C CYS A 192 0.93 -2.52 -18.96
N LYS A 193 1.10 -3.60 -19.72
CA LYS A 193 1.06 -3.57 -21.19
C LYS A 193 -0.31 -3.19 -21.75
N TYR A 194 -1.39 -3.61 -21.07
CA TYR A 194 -2.77 -3.44 -21.55
C TYR A 194 -3.57 -2.39 -20.79
N SER A 195 -2.90 -1.54 -20.01
CA SER A 195 -3.59 -0.52 -19.20
C SER A 195 -2.92 0.85 -19.33
N ASP A 196 -3.73 1.86 -19.61
CA ASP A 196 -3.28 3.26 -19.64
C ASP A 196 -2.93 3.73 -18.22
N LEU A 197 -3.73 3.29 -17.24
CA LEU A 197 -3.57 3.60 -15.83
C LEU A 197 -3.46 2.32 -15.01
N VAL A 198 -2.48 2.26 -14.11
CA VAL A 198 -2.26 1.13 -13.22
C VAL A 198 -2.41 1.57 -11.76
N LEU A 199 -3.27 0.88 -11.04
CA LEU A 199 -3.44 1.00 -9.59
C LEU A 199 -2.69 -0.16 -8.91
N ALA A 200 -1.67 0.14 -8.11
CA ALA A 200 -0.87 -0.88 -7.45
C ALA A 200 -0.99 -0.79 -5.93
N THR A 201 -1.06 -1.95 -5.26
CA THR A 201 -1.12 -2.01 -3.80
C THR A 201 0.13 -1.46 -3.14
N GLY A 202 -0.05 -0.66 -2.09
CA GLY A 202 1.04 -0.13 -1.28
C GLY A 202 1.82 -1.20 -0.53
N SER A 203 1.26 -2.39 -0.27
CA SER A 203 1.98 -3.50 0.35
C SER A 203 3.14 -4.03 -0.49
N SER A 204 3.21 -3.65 -1.77
CA SER A 204 4.35 -3.92 -2.65
C SER A 204 5.70 -3.42 -2.10
N VAL A 205 5.70 -2.37 -1.27
CA VAL A 205 6.92 -1.85 -0.64
C VAL A 205 7.48 -2.75 0.44
N THR A 206 6.64 -3.53 1.12
CA THR A 206 7.05 -4.47 2.16
C THR A 206 7.37 -5.86 1.60
N ASN A 207 6.61 -6.35 0.63
CA ASN A 207 6.81 -7.66 0.01
C ASN A 207 7.90 -7.68 -1.09
N GLY A 208 8.48 -6.51 -1.43
CA GLY A 208 9.60 -6.37 -2.35
C GLY A 208 9.24 -6.25 -3.83
N SER A 209 7.97 -6.36 -4.22
CA SER A 209 7.55 -6.25 -5.63
C SER A 209 7.54 -4.82 -6.19
N LEU A 210 7.65 -3.80 -5.33
CA LEU A 210 7.60 -2.39 -5.71
C LEU A 210 8.56 -2.04 -6.86
N VAL A 211 9.80 -2.52 -6.78
CA VAL A 211 10.84 -2.17 -7.77
C VAL A 211 10.49 -2.74 -9.15
N ASP A 212 9.97 -3.96 -9.19
CA ASP A 212 9.50 -4.57 -10.43
C ASP A 212 8.32 -3.80 -11.00
N ILE A 213 7.33 -3.45 -10.19
CA ILE A 213 6.17 -2.65 -10.60
C ILE A 213 6.61 -1.32 -11.21
N LEU A 214 7.51 -0.58 -10.54
CA LEU A 214 8.04 0.70 -11.03
C LEU A 214 8.75 0.57 -12.38
N ASN A 215 9.57 -0.47 -12.55
CA ASN A 215 10.32 -0.71 -13.78
C ASN A 215 9.39 -1.14 -14.93
N ILE A 216 8.45 -2.04 -14.65
CA ILE A 216 7.49 -2.55 -15.64
C ILE A 216 6.58 -1.42 -16.12
N ALA A 217 5.99 -0.65 -15.20
CA ALA A 217 5.13 0.47 -15.56
C ALA A 217 5.87 1.51 -16.40
N ARG A 218 7.12 1.82 -16.06
CA ARG A 218 7.97 2.71 -16.87
C ARG A 218 8.22 2.17 -18.27
N ASN A 219 8.51 0.87 -18.41
CA ASN A 219 8.80 0.25 -19.72
C ASN A 219 7.57 0.25 -20.64
N HIS A 220 6.38 0.24 -20.07
CA HIS A 220 5.11 0.26 -20.83
C HIS A 220 4.47 1.65 -20.91
N ASN A 221 5.10 2.70 -20.35
CA ASN A 221 4.56 4.06 -20.27
C ASN A 221 3.18 4.14 -19.60
N SER A 222 2.87 3.22 -18.69
CA SER A 222 1.62 3.22 -17.94
C SER A 222 1.64 4.28 -16.84
N SER A 223 0.56 5.03 -16.68
CA SER A 223 0.39 5.93 -15.55
C SER A 223 0.20 5.13 -14.26
N LEU A 224 1.16 5.19 -13.33
CA LEU A 224 1.15 4.37 -12.11
C LEU A 224 0.75 5.18 -10.89
N TYR A 225 -0.24 4.67 -10.16
CA TYR A 225 -0.70 5.19 -8.87
C TYR A 225 -0.71 4.06 -7.84
N PHE A 226 -0.27 4.36 -6.63
CA PHE A 226 -0.34 3.43 -5.51
C PHE A 226 -1.53 3.74 -4.62
N TYR A 227 -2.09 2.72 -3.96
CA TYR A 227 -3.15 2.88 -2.97
C TYR A 227 -2.83 2.17 -1.64
N GLY A 228 -3.51 2.60 -0.58
CA GLY A 228 -3.38 2.05 0.77
C GLY A 228 -2.25 2.68 1.60
N VAL A 229 -2.39 2.58 2.91
CA VAL A 229 -1.56 3.30 3.90
C VAL A 229 -0.11 2.84 3.96
N THR A 230 0.18 1.57 3.61
CA THR A 230 1.53 1.01 3.74
C THR A 230 2.58 1.84 3.01
N ILE A 231 2.25 2.35 1.82
CA ILE A 231 3.20 3.11 1.00
C ILE A 231 3.18 4.63 1.26
N ALA A 232 2.28 5.13 2.09
CA ALA A 232 2.00 6.57 2.21
C ALA A 232 3.26 7.44 2.44
N GLY A 233 4.04 7.13 3.47
CA GLY A 233 5.29 7.84 3.77
C GLY A 233 6.34 7.67 2.67
N THR A 234 6.45 6.45 2.11
CA THR A 234 7.35 6.18 0.98
C THR A 234 6.94 6.99 -0.24
N ALA A 235 5.66 7.03 -0.57
CA ALA A 235 5.15 7.80 -1.70
C ALA A 235 5.45 9.28 -1.56
N ARG A 236 5.20 9.86 -0.39
CA ARG A 236 5.52 11.27 -0.10
C ARG A 236 7.02 11.56 -0.22
N LEU A 237 7.87 10.70 0.37
CA LEU A 237 9.32 10.90 0.42
C LEU A 237 9.99 10.68 -0.94
N MET A 238 9.46 9.78 -1.75
CA MET A 238 10.02 9.39 -3.06
C MET A 238 9.34 10.08 -4.25
N GLY A 239 8.26 10.84 -4.03
CA GLY A 239 7.50 11.50 -5.08
C GLY A 239 6.71 10.54 -5.96
N LEU A 240 6.12 9.49 -5.38
CA LEU A 240 5.24 8.56 -6.08
C LEU A 240 3.78 9.04 -6.01
N ASN A 241 3.00 8.77 -7.07
CA ASN A 241 1.57 9.05 -7.04
C ASN A 241 0.87 8.11 -6.05
N HIS A 242 0.09 8.66 -5.13
CA HIS A 242 -0.60 7.90 -4.09
C HIS A 242 -2.04 8.39 -3.94
N LEU A 243 -2.96 7.44 -3.91
CA LEU A 243 -4.40 7.68 -3.77
C LEU A 243 -4.91 6.95 -2.52
N CYS A 244 -5.15 7.69 -1.45
CA CYS A 244 -5.73 7.18 -0.21
C CYS A 244 -6.45 8.35 0.49
N PHE A 245 -7.78 8.36 0.48
CA PHE A 245 -8.58 9.55 0.84
C PHE A 245 -9.21 9.46 2.23
N LYS A 246 -9.48 8.26 2.75
CA LYS A 246 -10.24 8.05 4.00
C LYS A 246 -9.41 7.50 5.17
N ALA A 247 -8.20 7.06 4.95
CA ALA A 247 -7.29 6.67 6.03
C ALA A 247 -6.93 7.90 6.90
N THR A 248 -6.48 7.68 8.14
CA THR A 248 -6.16 8.73 9.11
C THR A 248 -4.68 8.80 9.46
#